data_2f68d1669c0eb04c58aaf8a28493c077
#
_entry.id   2f68d1669c0eb04c58aaf8a28493c077
#
_cell.length_a   1.000
_cell.length_b   1.000
_cell.length_c   1.000
_cell.angle_alpha   90.00
_cell.angle_beta   90.00
_cell.angle_gamma   90.00
#
_symmetry.space_group_name_H-M   'P 1'
#
loop_
_entity.id
_entity.type
_entity.pdbx_description
1 polymer ?
#
loop_
_entity_poly.entity_id
_entity_poly.type
_entity_poly.pdbx_seq_one_letter_code
_entity_poly.pdbx_strand_id
1 'polypeptide(L)'
;MVFTKSKIIFLLVFVASLNGAQGQSMNFLKIQDISFEEVLKKAKKDNKLVFIDIYAVWCGPCKIMDKTTFSDSLVAKKFNAEFIAFKVNAEDVPGRVIVQKYMVNAFPTYLFFSPDGELVNRLEGVFPPKLLMDEADYTKGLLKK
;
A
#
# COMPACT_ATOMS: atom_id res chain seq x y z
N MET A 1 57.69 -45.06 3.11
CA MET A 1 56.52 -44.49 3.78
C MET A 1 56.44 -43.01 3.43
N VAL A 2 55.62 -42.65 2.50
CA VAL A 2 55.46 -41.27 2.06
C VAL A 2 54.00 -40.87 2.27
N PHE A 3 53.75 -40.03 3.28
CA PHE A 3 52.42 -39.50 3.54
C PHE A 3 52.17 -38.30 2.65
N THR A 4 51.36 -38.50 1.60
CA THR A 4 50.89 -37.42 0.74
C THR A 4 49.80 -36.63 1.42
N LYS A 5 50.11 -35.41 1.81
CA LYS A 5 49.12 -34.45 2.34
C LYS A 5 48.21 -33.97 1.16
N SER A 6 47.02 -34.51 1.09
CA SER A 6 45.96 -34.01 0.19
C SER A 6 45.47 -32.66 0.73
N LYS A 7 45.76 -31.60 0.01
CA LYS A 7 45.20 -30.27 0.24
C LYS A 7 43.77 -30.24 -0.31
N ILE A 8 42.81 -30.36 0.59
CA ILE A 8 41.40 -30.12 0.28
C ILE A 8 41.24 -28.61 0.11
N ILE A 9 41.15 -28.16 -1.14
CA ILE A 9 40.79 -26.78 -1.48
C ILE A 9 39.28 -26.66 -1.26
N PHE A 10 38.89 -25.99 -0.16
CA PHE A 10 37.51 -25.62 0.11
C PHE A 10 37.14 -24.45 -0.84
N LEU A 11 36.51 -24.80 -1.94
CA LEU A 11 35.94 -23.82 -2.88
C LEU A 11 34.71 -23.23 -2.21
N LEU A 12 34.86 -22.09 -1.53
CA LEU A 12 33.73 -21.28 -1.05
C LEU A 12 32.97 -20.72 -2.27
N VAL A 13 31.91 -21.41 -2.68
CA VAL A 13 30.97 -20.90 -3.65
C VAL A 13 30.19 -19.80 -2.92
N PHE A 14 30.61 -18.55 -3.14
CA PHE A 14 29.87 -17.37 -2.76
C PHE A 14 28.66 -17.27 -3.67
N VAL A 15 27.56 -17.87 -3.28
CA VAL A 15 26.26 -17.68 -3.94
C VAL A 15 25.82 -16.25 -3.61
N ALA A 16 26.21 -15.30 -4.47
CA ALA A 16 25.63 -13.97 -4.47
C ALA A 16 24.13 -14.14 -4.78
N SER A 17 23.30 -14.06 -3.77
CA SER A 17 21.85 -13.94 -3.92
C SER A 17 21.58 -12.64 -4.67
N LEU A 18 21.43 -12.74 -5.99
CA LEU A 18 20.84 -11.70 -6.81
C LEU A 18 19.37 -11.59 -6.40
N ASN A 19 19.12 -10.85 -5.32
CA ASN A 19 17.79 -10.34 -5.05
C ASN A 19 17.47 -9.39 -6.20
N GLY A 20 16.86 -9.92 -7.26
CA GLY A 20 16.29 -9.14 -8.32
C GLY A 20 15.37 -8.11 -7.69
N ALA A 21 15.64 -6.83 -7.91
CA ALA A 21 14.74 -5.75 -7.55
C ALA A 21 13.48 -5.91 -8.40
N GLN A 22 12.56 -6.79 -7.97
CA GLN A 22 11.20 -6.79 -8.48
C GLN A 22 10.62 -5.46 -8.08
N GLY A 23 10.18 -4.68 -9.07
CA GLY A 23 9.55 -3.40 -8.84
C GLY A 23 8.42 -3.57 -7.81
N GLN A 24 8.63 -3.04 -6.61
CA GLN A 24 7.64 -3.10 -5.55
C GLN A 24 6.43 -2.26 -5.98
N SER A 25 5.26 -2.87 -6.04
CA SER A 25 3.98 -2.17 -6.13
C SER A 25 3.35 -2.04 -4.76
N MET A 26 2.37 -1.14 -4.60
CA MET A 26 1.60 -1.04 -3.37
C MET A 26 0.83 -2.34 -3.09
N ASN A 27 0.89 -2.81 -1.84
CA ASN A 27 0.21 -4.02 -1.38
C ASN A 27 -1.19 -3.66 -0.87
N PHE A 28 -2.19 -3.79 -1.73
CA PHE A 28 -3.58 -3.55 -1.36
C PHE A 28 -4.26 -4.80 -0.81
N LEU A 29 -4.84 -4.70 0.38
CA LEU A 29 -5.91 -5.57 0.82
C LEU A 29 -7.19 -5.18 0.05
N LYS A 30 -8.06 -6.14 -0.21
CA LYS A 30 -9.28 -5.90 -1.00
C LYS A 30 -10.52 -6.14 -0.17
N ILE A 31 -11.55 -5.32 -0.41
CA ILE A 31 -12.82 -5.43 0.34
C ILE A 31 -13.55 -6.75 0.13
N GLN A 32 -13.22 -7.49 -0.94
CA GLN A 32 -13.75 -8.83 -1.20
C GLN A 32 -13.13 -9.89 -0.27
N ASP A 33 -11.92 -9.66 0.24
CA ASP A 33 -11.14 -10.63 1.00
C ASP A 33 -11.17 -10.35 2.52
N ILE A 34 -11.36 -9.08 2.90
CA ILE A 34 -11.31 -8.62 4.29
C ILE A 34 -12.27 -7.44 4.52
N SER A 35 -12.95 -7.41 5.64
CA SER A 35 -13.85 -6.30 5.99
C SER A 35 -13.07 -5.04 6.39
N PHE A 36 -13.70 -3.87 6.25
CA PHE A 36 -13.09 -2.61 6.69
C PHE A 36 -12.83 -2.59 8.21
N GLU A 37 -13.69 -3.21 9.01
CA GLU A 37 -13.46 -3.33 10.46
C GLU A 37 -12.21 -4.12 10.80
N GLU A 38 -11.95 -5.21 10.07
CA GLU A 38 -10.73 -6.01 10.25
C GLU A 38 -9.48 -5.24 9.81
N VAL A 39 -9.58 -4.42 8.75
CA VAL A 39 -8.51 -3.51 8.33
C VAL A 39 -8.20 -2.51 9.45
N LEU A 40 -9.20 -1.91 10.09
CA LEU A 40 -9.00 -1.00 11.22
C LEU A 40 -8.40 -1.70 12.44
N LYS A 41 -8.85 -2.92 12.78
CA LYS A 41 -8.25 -3.73 13.85
C LYS A 41 -6.77 -4.01 13.57
N LYS A 42 -6.44 -4.35 12.33
CA LYS A 42 -5.06 -4.57 11.89
C LYS A 42 -4.23 -3.28 11.99
N ALA A 43 -4.77 -2.15 11.54
CA ALA A 43 -4.12 -0.84 11.62
C ALA A 43 -3.79 -0.47 13.07
N LYS A 44 -4.73 -0.65 13.99
CA LYS A 44 -4.52 -0.41 15.41
C LYS A 44 -3.44 -1.31 16.00
N LYS A 45 -3.47 -2.61 15.69
CA LYS A 45 -2.47 -3.57 16.15
C LYS A 45 -1.06 -3.24 15.66
N ASP A 46 -0.94 -2.87 14.38
CA ASP A 46 0.35 -2.60 13.74
C ASP A 46 0.81 -1.13 13.91
N ASN A 47 -0.01 -0.30 14.57
CA ASN A 47 0.16 1.16 14.71
C ASN A 47 0.44 1.86 13.38
N LYS A 48 -0.33 1.50 12.35
CA LYS A 48 -0.25 2.07 11.00
C LYS A 48 -1.49 2.86 10.66
N LEU A 49 -1.34 3.86 9.80
CA LEU A 49 -2.49 4.52 9.17
C LEU A 49 -3.15 3.58 8.16
N VAL A 50 -4.40 3.87 7.82
CA VAL A 50 -5.09 3.21 6.71
C VAL A 50 -5.19 4.19 5.54
N PHE A 51 -4.87 3.70 4.35
CA PHE A 51 -5.08 4.38 3.07
C PHE A 51 -6.10 3.60 2.26
N ILE A 52 -7.27 4.18 2.00
CA ILE A 52 -8.31 3.56 1.19
C ILE A 52 -8.32 4.18 -0.19
N ASP A 53 -8.26 3.34 -1.23
CA ASP A 53 -8.52 3.70 -2.62
C ASP A 53 -9.92 3.22 -3.01
N ILE A 54 -10.85 4.16 -3.20
CA ILE A 54 -12.22 3.90 -3.63
C ILE A 54 -12.31 4.14 -5.13
N TYR A 55 -12.61 3.08 -5.86
CA TYR A 55 -12.61 3.07 -7.32
C TYR A 55 -13.88 2.43 -7.90
N ALA A 56 -14.09 2.62 -9.19
CA ALA A 56 -15.07 1.86 -10.00
C ALA A 56 -14.35 1.19 -11.17
N VAL A 57 -14.86 0.05 -11.66
CA VAL A 57 -14.21 -0.73 -12.72
C VAL A 57 -14.13 -0.01 -14.07
N TRP A 58 -15.05 0.90 -14.33
CA TRP A 58 -15.11 1.74 -15.55
C TRP A 58 -14.30 3.04 -15.44
N CYS A 59 -13.76 3.36 -14.25
CA CYS A 59 -13.10 4.63 -13.97
C CYS A 59 -11.71 4.71 -14.65
N GLY A 60 -11.58 5.52 -15.70
CA GLY A 60 -10.31 5.76 -16.40
C GLY A 60 -9.20 6.32 -15.51
N PRO A 61 -9.44 7.41 -14.75
CA PRO A 61 -8.48 7.99 -13.81
C PRO A 61 -7.98 6.98 -12.75
N CYS A 62 -8.85 6.07 -12.28
CA CYS A 62 -8.44 5.01 -11.34
C CYS A 62 -7.40 4.07 -11.98
N LYS A 63 -7.62 3.69 -13.24
CA LYS A 63 -6.67 2.85 -14.01
C LYS A 63 -5.34 3.55 -14.25
N ILE A 64 -5.33 4.87 -14.40
CA ILE A 64 -4.11 5.67 -14.48
C ILE A 64 -3.33 5.55 -13.18
N MET A 65 -3.99 5.75 -12.03
CA MET A 65 -3.35 5.61 -10.72
C MET A 65 -2.73 4.22 -10.52
N ASP A 66 -3.44 3.17 -10.88
CA ASP A 66 -2.94 1.79 -10.77
C ASP A 66 -1.68 1.56 -11.61
N LYS A 67 -1.65 2.10 -12.84
CA LYS A 67 -0.55 1.89 -13.79
C LYS A 67 0.66 2.78 -13.53
N THR A 68 0.50 3.90 -12.85
CA THR A 68 1.55 4.90 -12.66
C THR A 68 1.93 5.04 -11.20
N THR A 69 1.08 5.67 -10.40
CA THR A 69 1.41 6.06 -9.02
C THR A 69 1.50 4.87 -8.08
N PHE A 70 0.55 3.94 -8.14
CA PHE A 70 0.57 2.77 -7.25
C PHE A 70 1.59 1.70 -7.65
N SER A 71 2.09 1.75 -8.89
CA SER A 71 3.19 0.92 -9.37
C SER A 71 4.56 1.57 -9.24
N ASP A 72 4.63 2.83 -8.80
CA ASP A 72 5.90 3.51 -8.53
C ASP A 72 6.58 2.91 -7.29
N SER A 73 7.87 2.57 -7.41
CA SER A 73 8.62 1.86 -6.36
C SER A 73 8.82 2.69 -5.09
N LEU A 74 8.93 4.02 -5.20
CA LEU A 74 9.09 4.91 -4.04
C LEU A 74 7.76 5.06 -3.29
N VAL A 75 6.66 5.22 -4.03
CA VAL A 75 5.31 5.22 -3.45
C VAL A 75 5.05 3.90 -2.74
N ALA A 76 5.30 2.78 -3.42
CA ALA A 76 5.09 1.46 -2.84
C ALA A 76 5.91 1.24 -1.58
N LYS A 77 7.20 1.60 -1.58
CA LYS A 77 8.07 1.50 -0.42
C LYS A 77 7.51 2.29 0.77
N LYS A 78 7.10 3.54 0.54
CA LYS A 78 6.54 4.42 1.57
C LYS A 78 5.20 3.90 2.10
N PHE A 79 4.26 3.61 1.21
CA PHE A 79 2.91 3.20 1.62
C PHE A 79 2.89 1.82 2.27
N ASN A 80 3.65 0.86 1.78
CA ASN A 80 3.74 -0.48 2.39
C ASN A 80 4.37 -0.42 3.80
N ALA A 81 5.30 0.53 4.04
CA ALA A 81 5.92 0.70 5.35
C ALA A 81 4.99 1.41 6.35
N GLU A 82 4.27 2.44 5.93
CA GLU A 82 3.60 3.39 6.82
C GLU A 82 2.08 3.20 6.91
N PHE A 83 1.47 2.57 5.90
CA PHE A 83 0.03 2.41 5.77
C PHE A 83 -0.37 0.95 5.61
N ILE A 84 -1.63 0.67 5.95
CA ILE A 84 -2.36 -0.47 5.43
C ILE A 84 -3.18 0.06 4.26
N ALA A 85 -2.80 -0.33 3.05
CA ALA A 85 -3.52 0.06 1.85
C ALA A 85 -4.70 -0.88 1.62
N PHE A 86 -5.88 -0.30 1.37
CA PHE A 86 -7.14 -1.01 1.21
C PHE A 86 -7.87 -0.53 -0.04
N LYS A 87 -8.22 -1.46 -0.91
CA LYS A 87 -8.88 -1.17 -2.19
C LYS A 87 -10.35 -1.53 -2.13
N VAL A 88 -11.21 -0.56 -2.45
CA VAL A 88 -12.65 -0.65 -2.33
C VAL A 88 -13.30 -0.40 -3.69
N ASN A 89 -13.91 -1.43 -4.27
CA ASN A 89 -14.78 -1.26 -5.42
C ASN A 89 -16.12 -0.67 -4.96
N ALA A 90 -16.44 0.52 -5.45
CA ALA A 90 -17.66 1.24 -5.09
C ALA A 90 -18.96 0.53 -5.54
N GLU A 91 -18.86 -0.39 -6.49
CA GLU A 91 -20.02 -1.09 -7.06
C GLU A 91 -20.35 -2.39 -6.31
N ASP A 92 -19.42 -2.92 -5.51
CA ASP A 92 -19.64 -4.09 -4.68
C ASP A 92 -20.52 -3.76 -3.47
N VAL A 93 -21.30 -4.71 -2.98
CA VAL A 93 -22.21 -4.49 -1.85
C VAL A 93 -21.49 -3.90 -0.62
N PRO A 94 -20.35 -4.46 -0.14
CA PRO A 94 -19.65 -3.88 0.99
C PRO A 94 -19.02 -2.51 0.66
N GLY A 95 -18.61 -2.28 -0.60
CA GLY A 95 -18.06 -0.99 -1.06
C GLY A 95 -19.10 0.12 -1.03
N ARG A 96 -20.34 -0.17 -1.42
CA ARG A 96 -21.45 0.80 -1.38
C ARG A 96 -21.70 1.34 0.03
N VAL A 97 -21.54 0.52 1.05
CA VAL A 97 -21.68 0.95 2.46
C VAL A 97 -20.62 2.02 2.79
N ILE A 98 -19.38 1.83 2.35
CA ILE A 98 -18.29 2.80 2.55
C ILE A 98 -18.56 4.07 1.74
N VAL A 99 -18.96 3.94 0.48
CA VAL A 99 -19.33 5.07 -0.40
C VAL A 99 -20.41 5.95 0.24
N GLN A 100 -21.47 5.34 0.77
CA GLN A 100 -22.57 6.06 1.44
C GLN A 100 -22.10 6.69 2.75
N LYS A 101 -21.40 5.93 3.59
CA LYS A 101 -20.94 6.41 4.91
C LYS A 101 -20.05 7.64 4.80
N TYR A 102 -19.17 7.68 3.80
CA TYR A 102 -18.23 8.77 3.59
C TYR A 102 -18.62 9.72 2.47
N MET A 103 -19.87 9.62 1.97
CA MET A 103 -20.44 10.50 0.93
C MET A 103 -19.51 10.65 -0.28
N VAL A 104 -19.02 9.52 -0.80
CA VAL A 104 -18.13 9.49 -1.97
C VAL A 104 -18.98 9.61 -3.23
N ASN A 105 -18.71 10.63 -4.03
CA ASN A 105 -19.46 10.95 -5.26
C ASN A 105 -18.56 11.16 -6.49
N ALA A 106 -17.27 10.95 -6.34
CA ALA A 106 -16.27 11.03 -7.41
C ALA A 106 -15.25 9.89 -7.29
N PHE A 107 -14.65 9.48 -8.42
CA PHE A 107 -13.64 8.43 -8.45
C PHE A 107 -12.40 8.87 -9.26
N PRO A 108 -11.16 8.52 -8.80
CA PRO A 108 -10.89 7.89 -7.52
C PRO A 108 -11.04 8.85 -6.33
N THR A 109 -11.45 8.32 -5.18
CA THR A 109 -11.41 9.01 -3.89
C THR A 109 -10.51 8.24 -2.93
N TYR A 110 -9.67 8.95 -2.22
CA TYR A 110 -8.78 8.38 -1.21
C TYR A 110 -9.16 8.87 0.18
N LEU A 111 -9.25 7.94 1.11
CA LEU A 111 -9.51 8.24 2.51
C LEU A 111 -8.35 7.77 3.36
N PHE A 112 -7.89 8.64 4.26
CA PHE A 112 -6.82 8.33 5.20
C PHE A 112 -7.39 8.27 6.61
N PHE A 113 -7.10 7.19 7.32
CA PHE A 113 -7.55 7.01 8.70
C PHE A 113 -6.36 6.88 9.64
N SER A 114 -6.56 7.37 10.87
CA SER A 114 -5.64 7.11 11.98
C SER A 114 -5.65 5.61 12.35
N PRO A 115 -4.67 5.13 13.13
CA PRO A 115 -4.70 3.77 13.65
C PRO A 115 -5.93 3.48 14.53
N ASP A 116 -6.57 4.51 15.09
CA ASP A 116 -7.80 4.39 15.88
C ASP A 116 -9.08 4.44 15.05
N GLY A 117 -8.96 4.62 13.73
CA GLY A 117 -10.10 4.59 12.80
C GLY A 117 -10.79 5.93 12.59
N GLU A 118 -10.17 7.05 12.95
CA GLU A 118 -10.66 8.39 12.66
C GLU A 118 -10.25 8.81 11.24
N LEU A 119 -11.19 9.39 10.48
CA LEU A 119 -10.90 9.98 9.18
C LEU A 119 -10.04 11.23 9.35
N VAL A 120 -8.82 11.21 8.81
CA VAL A 120 -7.81 12.28 8.96
C VAL A 120 -7.75 13.17 7.74
N ASN A 121 -7.81 12.58 6.54
CA ASN A 121 -7.67 13.31 5.27
C ASN A 121 -8.46 12.64 4.17
N ARG A 122 -8.85 13.42 3.15
CA ARG A 122 -9.55 12.97 1.95
C ARG A 122 -8.97 13.65 0.72
N LEU A 123 -8.74 12.88 -0.33
CA LEU A 123 -8.28 13.36 -1.62
C LEU A 123 -9.17 12.82 -2.74
N GLU A 124 -9.24 13.52 -3.86
CA GLU A 124 -10.01 13.10 -5.05
C GLU A 124 -9.21 13.37 -6.33
N GLY A 125 -9.25 12.43 -7.27
CA GLY A 125 -8.63 12.57 -8.58
C GLY A 125 -7.27 11.91 -8.73
N VAL A 126 -6.51 12.32 -9.76
CA VAL A 126 -5.20 11.73 -10.11
C VAL A 126 -4.07 12.47 -9.41
N PHE A 127 -3.23 11.74 -8.73
CA PHE A 127 -2.04 12.23 -8.03
C PHE A 127 -0.78 11.61 -8.61
N PRO A 128 0.14 12.40 -9.17
CA PRO A 128 1.49 11.90 -9.51
C PRO A 128 2.21 11.36 -8.27
N PRO A 129 3.20 10.46 -8.42
CA PRO A 129 3.89 9.81 -7.31
C PRO A 129 4.36 10.75 -6.21
N LYS A 130 5.07 11.81 -6.59
CA LYS A 130 5.58 12.79 -5.61
C LYS A 130 4.46 13.45 -4.83
N LEU A 131 3.39 13.86 -5.49
CA LEU A 131 2.29 14.57 -4.84
C LEU A 131 1.54 13.66 -3.86
N LEU A 132 1.32 12.39 -4.21
CA LEU A 132 0.70 11.43 -3.29
C LEU A 132 1.58 11.18 -2.05
N MET A 133 2.90 11.15 -2.20
CA MET A 133 3.82 11.02 -1.07
C MET A 133 3.80 12.27 -0.17
N ASP A 134 3.75 13.47 -0.77
CA ASP A 134 3.66 14.73 -0.02
C ASP A 134 2.33 14.78 0.79
N GLU A 135 1.21 14.33 0.20
CA GLU A 135 -0.08 14.22 0.88
C GLU A 135 -0.07 13.20 2.03
N ALA A 136 0.64 12.09 1.85
CA ALA A 136 0.83 11.11 2.92
C ALA A 136 1.61 11.71 4.10
N ASP A 137 2.66 12.48 3.85
CA ASP A 137 3.43 13.16 4.89
C ASP A 137 2.62 14.28 5.57
N TYR A 138 1.85 15.04 4.81
CA TYR A 138 0.92 16.02 5.36
C TYR A 138 -0.10 15.36 6.30
N THR A 139 -0.71 14.27 5.86
CA THR A 139 -1.69 13.51 6.67
C THR A 139 -1.08 13.03 7.99
N LYS A 140 0.15 12.53 7.97
CA LYS A 140 0.87 12.13 9.19
C LYS A 140 1.15 13.33 10.10
N GLY A 141 1.40 14.49 9.52
CA GLY A 141 1.59 15.74 10.25
C GLY A 141 0.35 16.17 11.03
N LEU A 142 -0.85 15.91 10.52
CA LEU A 142 -2.12 16.23 11.19
C LEU A 142 -2.33 15.44 12.50
N LEU A 143 -1.75 14.25 12.61
CA LEU A 143 -1.87 13.39 13.80
C LEU A 143 -0.90 13.76 14.93
N LYS A 144 0.07 14.65 14.69
CA LYS A 144 1.07 15.06 15.68
C LYS A 144 0.68 16.34 16.45
N LYS A 145 -0.48 16.88 16.16
CA LYS A 145 -1.04 18.06 16.83
C LYS A 145 -2.01 17.66 17.92
#